data_7770244b1bcacdea0978ae698c762157
#
_entry.id   7770244b1bcacdea0978ae698c762157
#
_cell.length_a   1.000
_cell.length_b   1.000
_cell.length_c   1.000
_cell.angle_alpha   90.00
_cell.angle_beta   90.00
_cell.angle_gamma   90.00
#
_symmetry.space_group_name_H-M   'P 1'
#
loop_
_entity.id
_entity.type
_entity.pdbx_description
1 polymer ?
#
loop_
_entity_poly.entity_id
_entity_poly.type
_entity_poly.pdbx_seq_one_letter_code
_entity_poly.pdbx_strand_id
1 'polypeptide(L)'
;MENLKDKNLLEGVIDTHVHTSPDIKPRILNDIEAAYGAKQEKLKAIVIKSHVESTAGRAQIAEKISGFKVIGGVSLNLSAGGLNPEAVNVTAELGGKIVWFPTISAPDISITYENIESILNIIAEKELVLATGHLKPEDIFLLLDYAKSLKIKKIIINHPLTRVVGATITEQKEMSKYAYLEHCFVACMEKHDNLDPNAIADAIKEVGPERCIMATDFGQAHNPVPVEGMKMFINSMIKRGIKDKYIKKMCVQNPSKLFLD
;
A
#
# COMPACT_ATOMS: atom_id res chain seq x y z
N MET A 1 -6.45 3.10 -33.84
CA MET A 1 -5.54 2.92 -32.68
C MET A 1 -5.08 4.32 -32.29
N GLU A 2 -5.73 4.93 -31.30
CA GLU A 2 -5.28 6.21 -30.75
C GLU A 2 -3.89 6.05 -30.13
N ASN A 3 -3.00 6.96 -30.46
CA ASN A 3 -1.62 6.94 -30.00
C ASN A 3 -1.58 7.06 -28.48
N LEU A 4 -1.14 6.00 -27.79
CA LEU A 4 -0.88 5.95 -26.33
C LEU A 4 0.15 7.00 -25.85
N LYS A 5 0.75 7.78 -26.76
CA LYS A 5 1.78 8.79 -26.44
C LYS A 5 1.24 10.08 -25.81
N ASP A 6 -0.07 10.35 -25.89
CA ASP A 6 -0.67 11.62 -25.43
C ASP A 6 -1.54 11.47 -24.16
N LYS A 7 -1.76 10.28 -23.64
CA LYS A 7 -2.45 10.09 -22.34
C LYS A 7 -1.45 10.22 -21.20
N ASN A 8 -1.68 11.19 -20.33
CA ASN A 8 -0.98 11.24 -19.05
C ASN A 8 -1.43 10.04 -18.19
N LEU A 9 -0.69 8.93 -18.27
CA LEU A 9 -1.00 7.66 -17.61
C LEU A 9 -1.14 7.78 -16.09
N LEU A 10 -0.54 8.82 -15.51
CA LEU A 10 -0.47 9.00 -14.05
C LEU A 10 -1.48 10.04 -13.52
N GLU A 11 -2.25 10.68 -14.39
CA GLU A 11 -3.19 11.72 -13.95
C GLU A 11 -4.25 11.18 -12.99
N GLY A 12 -4.25 11.72 -11.77
CA GLY A 12 -5.16 11.33 -10.70
C GLY A 12 -4.80 10.04 -9.96
N VAL A 13 -3.71 9.37 -10.31
CA VAL A 13 -3.22 8.16 -9.64
C VAL A 13 -2.87 8.46 -8.18
N ILE A 14 -3.16 7.52 -7.29
CA ILE A 14 -2.67 7.49 -5.91
C ILE A 14 -1.76 6.28 -5.79
N ASP A 15 -0.47 6.50 -5.54
CA ASP A 15 0.44 5.41 -5.20
C ASP A 15 0.37 5.15 -3.70
N THR A 16 -0.26 4.05 -3.32
CA THR A 16 -0.57 3.72 -1.92
C THR A 16 0.60 3.13 -1.15
N HIS A 17 1.78 3.01 -1.78
CA HIS A 17 2.91 2.34 -1.16
C HIS A 17 4.25 2.84 -1.73
N VAL A 18 4.84 3.84 -1.07
CA VAL A 18 6.11 4.46 -1.48
C VAL A 18 7.07 4.49 -0.30
N HIS A 19 8.30 4.03 -0.51
CA HIS A 19 9.38 4.11 0.48
C HIS A 19 10.29 5.30 0.21
N THR A 20 10.59 6.07 1.25
CA THR A 20 11.40 7.31 1.15
C THR A 20 12.41 7.40 2.28
N SER A 21 13.46 8.21 2.11
CA SER A 21 14.35 8.59 3.21
C SER A 21 13.74 9.73 4.05
N PRO A 22 14.12 9.83 5.35
CA PRO A 22 15.10 9.01 6.06
C PRO A 22 14.62 7.58 6.28
N ASP A 23 15.54 6.60 6.18
CA ASP A 23 15.29 5.18 6.46
C ASP A 23 16.65 4.53 6.83
N ILE A 24 16.61 3.39 7.53
CA ILE A 24 17.82 2.58 7.80
C ILE A 24 18.36 1.88 6.54
N LYS A 25 17.53 1.76 5.51
CA LYS A 25 17.94 1.23 4.20
C LYS A 25 18.12 2.39 3.21
N PRO A 26 19.09 2.31 2.28
CA PRO A 26 19.26 3.33 1.24
C PRO A 26 17.99 3.50 0.41
N ARG A 27 17.49 4.73 0.33
CA ARG A 27 16.32 5.13 -0.47
C ARG A 27 16.77 6.06 -1.59
N ILE A 28 16.06 5.98 -2.73
CA ILE A 28 16.39 6.76 -3.93
C ILE A 28 15.96 8.23 -3.80
N LEU A 29 14.91 8.50 -3.05
CA LEU A 29 14.32 9.83 -2.84
C LEU A 29 14.00 10.04 -1.36
N ASN A 30 14.01 11.30 -0.92
CA ASN A 30 13.34 11.70 0.33
C ASN A 30 11.85 11.99 0.08
N ASP A 31 11.11 12.26 1.17
CA ASP A 31 9.66 12.52 1.13
C ASP A 31 9.29 13.68 0.20
N ILE A 32 10.08 14.77 0.26
CA ILE A 32 9.83 16.01 -0.49
C ILE A 32 10.11 15.78 -1.98
N GLU A 33 11.20 15.12 -2.31
CA GLU A 33 11.56 14.75 -3.70
C GLU A 33 10.51 13.84 -4.32
N ALA A 34 10.03 12.83 -3.58
CA ALA A 34 8.97 11.94 -4.02
C ALA A 34 7.66 12.71 -4.26
N ALA A 35 7.31 13.64 -3.37
CA ALA A 35 6.12 14.48 -3.51
C ALA A 35 6.20 15.41 -4.73
N TYR A 36 7.36 16.04 -4.99
CA TYR A 36 7.55 16.86 -6.19
C TYR A 36 7.48 16.03 -7.46
N GLY A 37 8.11 14.85 -7.52
CA GLY A 37 8.03 13.96 -8.67
C GLY A 37 6.59 13.53 -8.97
N ALA A 38 5.84 13.17 -7.94
CA ALA A 38 4.43 12.80 -8.06
C ALA A 38 3.56 14.00 -8.55
N LYS A 39 3.79 15.19 -8.01
CA LYS A 39 3.10 16.42 -8.43
C LYS A 39 3.35 16.76 -9.90
N GLN A 40 4.60 16.67 -10.36
CA GLN A 40 4.97 16.94 -11.76
C GLN A 40 4.27 15.99 -12.73
N GLU A 41 4.13 14.73 -12.35
CA GLU A 41 3.45 13.69 -13.12
C GLU A 41 1.92 13.68 -12.91
N LYS A 42 1.37 14.68 -12.20
CA LYS A 42 -0.07 14.88 -11.94
C LYS A 42 -0.74 13.72 -11.19
N LEU A 43 -0.01 13.03 -10.33
CA LEU A 43 -0.63 12.13 -9.36
C LEU A 43 -1.57 12.96 -8.45
N LYS A 44 -2.49 12.28 -7.78
CA LYS A 44 -3.40 12.89 -6.81
C LYS A 44 -2.84 12.85 -5.38
N ALA A 45 -2.16 11.77 -5.01
CA ALA A 45 -1.52 11.59 -3.72
C ALA A 45 -0.46 10.49 -3.76
N ILE A 46 0.42 10.48 -2.77
CA ILE A 46 1.26 9.32 -2.43
C ILE A 46 1.09 8.97 -0.95
N VAL A 47 1.24 7.68 -0.63
CA VAL A 47 1.28 7.19 0.75
C VAL A 47 2.71 6.76 1.05
N ILE A 48 3.38 7.50 1.93
CA ILE A 48 4.76 7.20 2.31
C ILE A 48 4.80 6.22 3.49
N LYS A 49 5.64 5.21 3.37
CA LYS A 49 5.80 4.12 4.35
C LYS A 49 7.23 4.04 4.84
N SER A 50 7.39 3.83 6.14
CA SER A 50 8.64 3.41 6.77
C SER A 50 8.45 2.09 7.53
N HIS A 51 9.48 1.24 7.54
CA HIS A 51 9.47 0.03 8.37
C HIS A 51 9.89 0.30 9.81
N VAL A 52 10.39 1.49 10.13
CA VAL A 52 11.09 1.75 11.40
C VAL A 52 10.48 2.85 12.25
N GLU A 53 9.61 3.67 11.67
CA GLU A 53 9.00 4.81 12.36
C GLU A 53 7.62 5.16 11.80
N SER A 54 6.87 6.03 12.50
CA SER A 54 5.68 6.67 11.94
C SER A 54 6.07 7.74 10.93
N THR A 55 5.42 7.73 9.76
CA THR A 55 5.62 8.71 8.69
C THR A 55 4.60 9.86 8.73
N ALA A 56 3.71 9.91 9.74
CA ALA A 56 2.65 10.92 9.80
C ALA A 56 3.19 12.35 9.86
N GLY A 57 4.16 12.63 10.73
CA GLY A 57 4.78 13.95 10.83
C GLY A 57 5.59 14.32 9.58
N ARG A 58 6.31 13.36 8.99
CA ARG A 58 7.07 13.53 7.75
C ARG A 58 6.15 13.88 6.58
N ALA A 59 5.01 13.21 6.48
CA ALA A 59 4.01 13.46 5.45
C ALA A 59 3.47 14.90 5.51
N GLN A 60 3.17 15.43 6.72
CA GLN A 60 2.74 16.83 6.90
C GLN A 60 3.79 17.81 6.40
N ILE A 61 5.06 17.58 6.73
CA ILE A 61 6.17 18.45 6.31
C ILE A 61 6.30 18.42 4.77
N ALA A 62 6.32 17.23 4.18
CA ALA A 62 6.44 17.04 2.74
C ALA A 62 5.25 17.66 1.99
N GLU A 63 4.02 17.48 2.49
CA GLU A 63 2.81 18.10 1.94
C GLU A 63 2.88 19.62 2.00
N LYS A 64 3.26 20.19 3.14
CA LYS A 64 3.38 21.63 3.32
C LYS A 64 4.41 22.27 2.39
N ILE A 65 5.55 21.62 2.18
CA ILE A 65 6.65 22.15 1.34
C ILE A 65 6.33 21.98 -0.15
N SER A 66 5.84 20.81 -0.56
CA SER A 66 5.58 20.51 -1.98
C SER A 66 4.25 21.09 -2.48
N GLY A 67 3.30 21.36 -1.57
CA GLY A 67 1.91 21.67 -1.94
C GLY A 67 1.25 20.52 -2.70
N PHE A 68 1.58 19.27 -2.35
CA PHE A 68 1.06 18.05 -2.94
C PHE A 68 0.62 17.10 -1.82
N LYS A 69 -0.48 16.37 -2.03
CA LYS A 69 -1.04 15.47 -1.01
C LYS A 69 -0.12 14.30 -0.70
N VAL A 70 0.40 14.28 0.53
CA VAL A 70 1.24 13.20 1.08
C VAL A 70 0.56 12.61 2.31
N ILE A 71 0.41 11.30 2.33
CA ILE A 71 -0.27 10.56 3.40
C ILE A 71 0.77 9.73 4.14
N GLY A 72 0.72 9.78 5.47
CA GLY A 72 1.58 8.98 6.34
C GLY A 72 0.80 7.95 7.15
N GLY A 73 1.54 7.10 7.83
CA GLY A 73 1.00 6.06 8.71
C GLY A 73 2.07 5.46 9.59
N VAL A 74 1.81 4.31 10.19
CA VAL A 74 2.76 3.57 11.03
C VAL A 74 2.77 2.08 10.69
N SER A 75 3.98 1.49 10.67
CA SER A 75 4.15 0.04 10.59
C SER A 75 4.43 -0.52 11.98
N LEU A 76 3.66 -1.50 12.42
CA LEU A 76 3.72 -2.07 13.76
C LEU A 76 4.86 -3.08 13.90
N ASN A 77 6.07 -2.63 13.54
CA ASN A 77 7.30 -3.40 13.73
C ASN A 77 7.89 -3.15 15.12
N LEU A 78 8.82 -3.99 15.56
CA LEU A 78 9.49 -3.86 16.86
C LEU A 78 10.13 -2.48 17.07
N SER A 79 10.65 -1.86 16.01
CA SER A 79 11.21 -0.49 16.06
C SER A 79 10.19 0.59 16.43
N ALA A 80 8.90 0.36 16.15
CA ALA A 80 7.80 1.24 16.55
C ALA A 80 7.10 0.77 17.85
N GLY A 81 7.68 -0.20 18.55
CA GLY A 81 7.14 -0.80 19.77
C GLY A 81 6.23 -2.02 19.52
N GLY A 82 6.29 -2.64 18.32
CA GLY A 82 5.48 -3.80 17.97
C GLY A 82 4.01 -3.47 17.82
N LEU A 83 3.14 -4.35 18.34
CA LEU A 83 1.69 -4.14 18.39
C LEU A 83 1.33 -3.10 19.46
N ASN A 84 1.67 -1.85 19.19
CA ASN A 84 1.58 -0.72 20.13
C ASN A 84 0.37 0.17 19.82
N PRO A 85 -0.73 0.11 20.62
CA PRO A 85 -1.91 0.94 20.42
C PRO A 85 -1.60 2.44 20.50
N GLU A 86 -0.68 2.85 21.39
CA GLU A 86 -0.33 4.26 21.55
C GLU A 86 0.36 4.82 20.30
N ALA A 87 1.22 4.03 19.64
CA ALA A 87 1.82 4.44 18.38
C ALA A 87 0.76 4.65 17.28
N VAL A 88 -0.31 3.87 17.30
CA VAL A 88 -1.45 4.02 16.37
C VAL A 88 -2.22 5.30 16.69
N ASN A 89 -2.55 5.52 17.95
CA ASN A 89 -3.29 6.70 18.39
C ASN A 89 -2.54 8.00 18.05
N VAL A 90 -1.27 8.10 18.43
CA VAL A 90 -0.42 9.28 18.13
C VAL A 90 -0.28 9.49 16.62
N THR A 91 -0.13 8.41 15.84
CA THR A 91 -0.07 8.50 14.38
C THR A 91 -1.36 9.10 13.80
N ALA A 92 -2.53 8.70 14.30
CA ALA A 92 -3.82 9.24 13.88
C ALA A 92 -3.95 10.73 14.27
N GLU A 93 -3.55 11.12 15.47
CA GLU A 93 -3.57 12.52 15.94
C GLU A 93 -2.65 13.43 15.10
N LEU A 94 -1.53 12.89 14.63
CA LEU A 94 -0.64 13.55 13.67
C LEU A 94 -1.17 13.49 12.21
N GLY A 95 -2.43 13.10 12.00
CA GLY A 95 -3.05 13.07 10.67
C GLY A 95 -2.66 11.88 9.78
N GLY A 96 -1.99 10.87 10.34
CA GLY A 96 -1.75 9.60 9.64
C GLY A 96 -3.07 8.89 9.31
N LYS A 97 -3.09 8.16 8.20
CA LYS A 97 -4.32 7.53 7.67
C LYS A 97 -4.25 6.02 7.56
N ILE A 98 -3.10 5.40 7.76
CA ILE A 98 -2.91 3.98 7.56
C ILE A 98 -2.05 3.36 8.65
N VAL A 99 -2.43 2.16 9.06
CA VAL A 99 -1.71 1.32 10.01
C VAL A 99 -1.37 0.01 9.30
N TRP A 100 -0.08 -0.23 9.07
CA TRP A 100 0.39 -1.53 8.60
C TRP A 100 0.67 -2.44 9.79
N PHE A 101 0.07 -3.61 9.79
CA PHE A 101 0.47 -4.68 10.68
C PHE A 101 1.92 -5.07 10.40
N PRO A 102 2.57 -5.90 11.25
CA PRO A 102 4.00 -6.16 11.16
C PRO A 102 4.47 -6.48 9.75
N THR A 103 5.62 -5.88 9.38
CA THR A 103 6.27 -6.10 8.10
C THR A 103 7.59 -6.84 8.30
N ILE A 104 8.72 -6.13 8.44
CA ILE A 104 10.01 -6.79 8.66
C ILE A 104 10.08 -7.59 9.97
N SER A 105 9.24 -7.25 10.95
CA SER A 105 9.12 -7.97 12.22
C SER A 105 7.99 -9.01 12.25
N ALA A 106 7.30 -9.26 11.14
CA ALA A 106 6.20 -10.23 11.11
C ALA A 106 6.61 -11.63 11.59
N PRO A 107 7.81 -12.15 11.31
CA PRO A 107 8.23 -13.45 11.84
C PRO A 107 8.38 -13.51 13.37
N ASP A 108 8.57 -12.35 14.02
CA ASP A 108 8.87 -12.22 15.44
C ASP A 108 7.64 -11.80 16.27
N ILE A 109 6.50 -11.52 15.63
CA ILE A 109 5.30 -11.00 16.28
C ILE A 109 4.11 -11.91 15.96
N SER A 110 3.62 -12.62 16.97
CA SER A 110 2.40 -13.43 16.85
C SER A 110 1.15 -12.54 16.91
N ILE A 111 0.16 -12.86 16.09
CA ILE A 111 -1.15 -12.19 16.06
C ILE A 111 -2.16 -13.05 16.81
N THR A 112 -2.79 -12.46 17.83
CA THR A 112 -3.90 -13.06 18.58
C THR A 112 -5.00 -12.01 18.79
N TYR A 113 -6.24 -12.43 19.01
CA TYR A 113 -7.34 -11.49 19.30
C TYR A 113 -7.00 -10.56 20.46
N GLU A 114 -6.39 -11.10 21.51
CA GLU A 114 -6.07 -10.37 22.73
C GLU A 114 -5.08 -9.21 22.49
N ASN A 115 -4.05 -9.44 21.65
CA ASN A 115 -3.00 -8.43 21.44
C ASN A 115 -3.28 -7.43 20.33
N ILE A 116 -4.33 -7.64 19.50
CA ILE A 116 -4.71 -6.72 18.43
C ILE A 116 -6.00 -5.92 18.72
N GLU A 117 -6.78 -6.31 19.74
CA GLU A 117 -8.08 -5.71 20.04
C GLU A 117 -8.02 -4.20 20.20
N SER A 118 -7.14 -3.71 21.08
CA SER A 118 -6.98 -2.25 21.32
C SER A 118 -6.59 -1.49 20.07
N ILE A 119 -5.74 -2.07 19.23
CA ILE A 119 -5.29 -1.48 17.95
C ILE A 119 -6.47 -1.37 16.98
N LEU A 120 -7.23 -2.45 16.82
CA LEU A 120 -8.37 -2.46 15.89
C LEU A 120 -9.50 -1.55 16.36
N ASN A 121 -9.71 -1.40 17.66
CA ASN A 121 -10.66 -0.43 18.20
C ASN A 121 -10.28 1.01 17.83
N ILE A 122 -8.99 1.39 17.94
CA ILE A 122 -8.49 2.69 17.51
C ILE A 122 -8.64 2.87 16.00
N ILE A 123 -8.30 1.85 15.21
CA ILE A 123 -8.45 1.87 13.74
C ILE A 123 -9.93 2.10 13.36
N ALA A 124 -10.86 1.42 14.03
CA ALA A 124 -12.29 1.58 13.79
C ALA A 124 -12.78 2.97 14.20
N GLU A 125 -12.42 3.45 15.39
CA GLU A 125 -12.82 4.76 15.93
C GLU A 125 -12.32 5.92 15.08
N LYS A 126 -11.04 5.86 14.67
CA LYS A 126 -10.37 6.92 13.90
C LYS A 126 -10.55 6.75 12.37
N GLU A 127 -11.32 5.75 11.94
CA GLU A 127 -11.55 5.42 10.52
C GLU A 127 -10.26 5.27 9.68
N LEU A 128 -9.22 4.71 10.28
CA LEU A 128 -7.94 4.49 9.63
C LEU A 128 -8.01 3.32 8.64
N VAL A 129 -7.11 3.31 7.67
CA VAL A 129 -6.90 2.16 6.79
C VAL A 129 -6.09 1.10 7.54
N LEU A 130 -6.66 -0.10 7.65
CA LEU A 130 -5.98 -1.29 8.15
C LEU A 130 -5.23 -1.96 7.00
N ALA A 131 -3.93 -2.12 7.11
CA ALA A 131 -3.11 -2.83 6.12
C ALA A 131 -2.40 -4.02 6.77
N THR A 132 -2.39 -5.18 6.08
CA THR A 132 -1.97 -6.46 6.69
C THR A 132 -0.45 -6.64 6.79
N GLY A 133 0.34 -5.76 6.17
CA GLY A 133 1.80 -5.86 6.20
C GLY A 133 2.31 -7.15 5.54
N HIS A 134 3.17 -7.89 6.25
CA HIS A 134 3.76 -9.15 5.78
C HIS A 134 3.18 -10.38 6.50
N LEU A 135 1.97 -10.29 7.04
CA LEU A 135 1.31 -11.41 7.68
C LEU A 135 1.07 -12.56 6.69
N LYS A 136 1.09 -13.78 7.19
CA LYS A 136 0.74 -14.97 6.43
C LYS A 136 -0.79 -15.09 6.27
N PRO A 137 -1.28 -15.85 5.27
CA PRO A 137 -2.72 -15.98 5.03
C PRO A 137 -3.55 -16.34 6.25
N GLU A 138 -3.06 -17.25 7.11
CA GLU A 138 -3.75 -17.63 8.33
C GLU A 138 -3.96 -16.47 9.30
N ASP A 139 -2.93 -15.63 9.51
CA ASP A 139 -3.01 -14.43 10.35
C ASP A 139 -3.86 -13.35 9.70
N ILE A 140 -3.80 -13.24 8.36
CA ILE A 140 -4.67 -12.31 7.61
C ILE A 140 -6.14 -12.68 7.81
N PHE A 141 -6.52 -13.94 7.73
CA PHE A 141 -7.91 -14.38 7.96
C PHE A 141 -8.36 -14.09 9.39
N LEU A 142 -7.52 -14.37 10.39
CA LEU A 142 -7.80 -14.03 11.78
C LEU A 142 -8.03 -12.51 11.94
N LEU A 143 -7.14 -11.70 11.37
CA LEU A 143 -7.25 -10.23 11.40
C LEU A 143 -8.53 -9.74 10.71
N LEU A 144 -8.90 -10.32 9.56
CA LEU A 144 -10.11 -9.97 8.83
C LEU A 144 -11.39 -10.32 9.61
N ASP A 145 -11.44 -11.47 10.27
CA ASP A 145 -12.60 -11.87 11.07
C ASP A 145 -12.84 -10.90 12.21
N TYR A 146 -11.77 -10.46 12.88
CA TYR A 146 -11.91 -9.49 13.97
C TYR A 146 -12.23 -8.08 13.43
N ALA A 147 -11.56 -7.63 12.37
CA ALA A 147 -11.86 -6.35 11.72
C ALA A 147 -13.32 -6.27 11.25
N LYS A 148 -13.88 -7.38 10.76
CA LYS A 148 -15.29 -7.50 10.37
C LYS A 148 -16.23 -7.33 11.55
N SER A 149 -15.94 -7.93 12.71
CA SER A 149 -16.74 -7.78 13.93
C SER A 149 -16.84 -6.33 14.38
N LEU A 150 -15.77 -5.54 14.18
CA LEU A 150 -15.68 -4.11 14.44
C LEU A 150 -16.17 -3.23 13.29
N LYS A 151 -16.66 -3.83 12.21
CA LYS A 151 -17.16 -3.13 10.99
C LYS A 151 -16.11 -2.24 10.31
N ILE A 152 -14.83 -2.56 10.42
CA ILE A 152 -13.76 -1.87 9.71
C ILE A 152 -13.91 -2.15 8.21
N LYS A 153 -14.02 -1.09 7.39
CA LYS A 153 -14.29 -1.20 5.95
C LYS A 153 -13.07 -0.87 5.07
N LYS A 154 -12.14 -0.08 5.61
CA LYS A 154 -10.93 0.38 4.90
C LYS A 154 -9.80 -0.61 5.17
N ILE A 155 -9.73 -1.70 4.41
CA ILE A 155 -8.74 -2.78 4.62
C ILE A 155 -7.96 -3.03 3.33
N ILE A 156 -6.63 -3.16 3.46
CA ILE A 156 -5.68 -3.49 2.38
C ILE A 156 -4.92 -4.77 2.74
N ILE A 157 -4.95 -5.75 1.84
CA ILE A 157 -4.02 -6.88 1.85
C ILE A 157 -2.81 -6.49 1.01
N ASN A 158 -1.66 -6.28 1.66
CA ASN A 158 -0.45 -5.85 0.96
C ASN A 158 0.16 -6.98 0.13
N HIS A 159 0.56 -6.68 -1.10
CA HIS A 159 1.35 -7.50 -2.03
C HIS A 159 1.18 -9.02 -1.85
N PRO A 160 -0.08 -9.56 -2.00
CA PRO A 160 -0.43 -10.92 -1.61
C PRO A 160 0.36 -12.00 -2.34
N LEU A 161 0.89 -11.71 -3.54
CA LEU A 161 1.66 -12.65 -4.36
C LEU A 161 3.14 -12.72 -3.99
N THR A 162 3.64 -11.83 -3.12
CA THR A 162 5.06 -11.86 -2.71
C THR A 162 5.36 -13.06 -1.81
N ARG A 163 6.61 -13.52 -1.82
CA ARG A 163 7.05 -14.64 -0.96
C ARG A 163 6.87 -14.39 0.53
N VAL A 164 6.89 -13.12 0.94
CA VAL A 164 6.67 -12.76 2.36
C VAL A 164 5.22 -13.01 2.81
N VAL A 165 4.24 -12.90 1.92
CA VAL A 165 2.83 -13.21 2.20
C VAL A 165 2.46 -14.59 1.67
N GLY A 166 2.56 -14.81 0.36
CA GLY A 166 2.39 -16.12 -0.28
C GLY A 166 0.93 -16.56 -0.41
N ALA A 167 -0.01 -15.62 -0.52
CA ALA A 167 -1.43 -15.95 -0.66
C ALA A 167 -1.74 -16.53 -2.06
N THR A 168 -2.40 -17.68 -2.07
CA THR A 168 -2.93 -18.30 -3.30
C THR A 168 -4.06 -17.46 -3.90
N ILE A 169 -4.37 -17.66 -5.18
CA ILE A 169 -5.51 -16.98 -5.84
C ILE A 169 -6.84 -17.28 -5.13
N THR A 170 -7.02 -18.51 -4.63
CA THR A 170 -8.22 -18.88 -3.87
C THR A 170 -8.34 -18.06 -2.58
N GLU A 171 -7.27 -17.96 -1.81
CA GLU A 171 -7.23 -17.13 -0.60
C GLU A 171 -7.46 -15.66 -0.93
N GLN A 172 -6.84 -15.14 -1.99
CA GLN A 172 -7.06 -13.77 -2.44
C GLN A 172 -8.52 -13.48 -2.79
N LYS A 173 -9.22 -14.41 -3.45
CA LYS A 173 -10.68 -14.32 -3.71
C LYS A 173 -11.47 -14.23 -2.41
N GLU A 174 -11.16 -15.03 -1.41
CA GLU A 174 -11.83 -14.98 -0.10
C GLU A 174 -11.55 -13.65 0.62
N MET A 175 -10.29 -13.22 0.69
CA MET A 175 -9.88 -11.95 1.30
C MET A 175 -10.55 -10.75 0.62
N SER A 176 -10.73 -10.80 -0.71
CA SER A 176 -11.31 -9.70 -1.49
C SER A 176 -12.78 -9.41 -1.17
N LYS A 177 -13.48 -10.33 -0.51
CA LYS A 177 -14.85 -10.09 -0.03
C LYS A 177 -14.91 -8.96 1.01
N TYR A 178 -13.81 -8.73 1.73
CA TYR A 178 -13.74 -7.80 2.85
C TYR A 178 -12.69 -6.69 2.66
N ALA A 179 -11.67 -6.90 1.83
CA ALA A 179 -10.51 -6.03 1.69
C ALA A 179 -10.20 -5.72 0.22
N TYR A 180 -9.32 -4.73 0.00
CA TYR A 180 -8.67 -4.51 -1.27
C TYR A 180 -7.33 -5.26 -1.32
N LEU A 181 -7.02 -5.88 -2.45
CA LEU A 181 -5.74 -6.53 -2.70
C LEU A 181 -4.79 -5.52 -3.36
N GLU A 182 -3.74 -5.15 -2.68
CA GLU A 182 -2.72 -4.22 -3.18
C GLU A 182 -1.61 -5.00 -3.88
N HIS A 183 -1.64 -5.03 -5.20
CA HIS A 183 -0.54 -5.59 -6.00
C HIS A 183 0.56 -4.56 -6.14
N CYS A 184 1.78 -4.93 -5.74
CA CYS A 184 2.95 -4.06 -5.76
C CYS A 184 3.93 -4.47 -6.85
N PHE A 185 4.36 -3.50 -7.68
CA PHE A 185 5.22 -3.80 -8.83
C PHE A 185 6.65 -4.18 -8.44
N VAL A 186 7.09 -3.81 -7.23
CA VAL A 186 8.38 -4.23 -6.68
C VAL A 186 8.57 -5.74 -6.71
N ALA A 187 7.50 -6.52 -6.54
CA ALA A 187 7.53 -7.98 -6.64
C ALA A 187 8.11 -8.49 -7.97
N CYS A 188 7.92 -7.73 -9.05
CA CYS A 188 8.40 -8.09 -10.40
C CYS A 188 9.87 -7.71 -10.63
N MET A 189 10.51 -6.97 -9.71
CA MET A 189 11.90 -6.54 -9.89
C MET A 189 12.87 -7.68 -9.57
N GLU A 190 13.94 -7.76 -10.38
CA GLU A 190 14.97 -8.82 -10.31
C GLU A 190 15.58 -9.00 -8.92
N LYS A 191 15.83 -7.88 -8.21
CA LYS A 191 16.40 -7.89 -6.85
C LYS A 191 15.39 -8.17 -5.74
N HIS A 192 14.14 -8.47 -6.10
CA HIS A 192 13.06 -8.84 -5.19
C HIS A 192 12.58 -10.27 -5.51
N ASP A 193 11.29 -10.47 -5.71
CA ASP A 193 10.75 -11.80 -5.96
C ASP A 193 10.92 -12.26 -7.41
N ASN A 194 11.27 -11.35 -8.32
CA ASN A 194 11.34 -11.59 -9.76
C ASN A 194 10.06 -12.26 -10.28
N LEU A 195 8.91 -11.82 -9.72
CA LEU A 195 7.61 -12.36 -10.06
C LEU A 195 7.26 -12.06 -11.52
N ASP A 196 6.76 -13.07 -12.25
CA ASP A 196 6.22 -12.81 -13.58
C ASP A 196 5.01 -11.86 -13.48
N PRO A 197 5.03 -10.71 -14.16
CA PRO A 197 3.87 -9.80 -14.17
C PRO A 197 2.57 -10.45 -14.68
N ASN A 198 2.62 -11.59 -15.38
CA ASN A 198 1.43 -12.36 -15.73
C ASN A 198 0.69 -12.85 -14.49
N ALA A 199 1.39 -13.24 -13.43
CA ALA A 199 0.76 -13.66 -12.17
C ALA A 199 -0.10 -12.55 -11.55
N ILE A 200 0.37 -11.28 -11.60
CA ILE A 200 -0.44 -10.14 -11.13
C ILE A 200 -1.65 -9.93 -12.05
N ALA A 201 -1.46 -9.96 -13.36
CA ALA A 201 -2.56 -9.78 -14.31
C ALA A 201 -3.64 -10.86 -14.17
N ASP A 202 -3.23 -12.10 -13.93
CA ASP A 202 -4.16 -13.23 -13.73
C ASP A 202 -4.88 -13.11 -12.37
N ALA A 203 -4.18 -12.71 -11.29
CA ALA A 203 -4.83 -12.42 -10.01
C ALA A 203 -5.89 -11.32 -10.15
N ILE A 204 -5.58 -10.22 -10.86
CA ILE A 204 -6.54 -9.12 -11.11
C ILE A 204 -7.76 -9.63 -11.89
N LYS A 205 -7.56 -10.48 -12.92
CA LYS A 205 -8.67 -11.05 -13.71
C LYS A 205 -9.55 -11.97 -12.87
N GLU A 206 -8.95 -12.77 -12.01
CA GLU A 206 -9.63 -13.76 -11.18
C GLU A 206 -10.38 -13.14 -9.98
N VAL A 207 -9.81 -12.12 -9.36
CA VAL A 207 -10.41 -11.40 -8.21
C VAL A 207 -11.40 -10.33 -8.67
N GLY A 208 -11.09 -9.65 -9.76
CA GLY A 208 -11.82 -8.49 -10.28
C GLY A 208 -11.20 -7.16 -9.85
N PRO A 209 -11.13 -6.18 -10.78
CA PRO A 209 -10.47 -4.88 -10.56
C PRO A 209 -11.18 -4.03 -9.49
N GLU A 210 -12.43 -4.33 -9.14
CA GLU A 210 -13.20 -3.63 -8.11
C GLU A 210 -12.58 -3.78 -6.71
N ARG A 211 -11.83 -4.84 -6.51
CA ARG A 211 -11.18 -5.19 -5.24
C ARG A 211 -9.65 -5.22 -5.31
N CYS A 212 -9.06 -4.69 -6.37
CA CYS A 212 -7.62 -4.60 -6.52
C CYS A 212 -7.15 -3.13 -6.47
N ILE A 213 -5.94 -2.94 -6.00
CA ILE A 213 -5.17 -1.68 -6.04
C ILE A 213 -3.83 -2.00 -6.72
N MET A 214 -3.33 -1.07 -7.50
CA MET A 214 -1.98 -1.11 -8.06
C MET A 214 -1.13 -0.06 -7.35
N ALA A 215 -0.02 -0.48 -6.75
CA ALA A 215 0.95 0.36 -6.06
C ALA A 215 2.38 0.00 -6.51
N THR A 216 3.33 0.85 -6.23
CA THR A 216 4.72 0.54 -6.64
C THR A 216 5.46 -0.27 -5.60
N ASP A 217 5.37 0.09 -4.34
CA ASP A 217 6.28 -0.34 -3.25
C ASP A 217 7.75 -0.03 -3.61
N PHE A 218 7.95 1.06 -4.40
CA PHE A 218 9.26 1.53 -4.81
C PHE A 218 9.82 2.55 -3.83
N GLY A 219 11.11 2.82 -3.98
CA GLY A 219 11.92 3.72 -3.17
C GLY A 219 13.29 3.14 -2.83
N GLN A 220 13.52 1.86 -3.13
CA GLN A 220 14.83 1.22 -2.95
C GLN A 220 15.83 1.84 -3.94
N ALA A 221 17.05 2.13 -3.49
CA ALA A 221 18.08 2.83 -4.27
C ALA A 221 18.47 2.14 -5.59
N HIS A 222 18.13 0.86 -5.74
CA HIS A 222 18.44 0.07 -6.95
C HIS A 222 17.26 -0.04 -7.92
N ASN A 223 16.09 0.47 -7.55
CA ASN A 223 14.91 0.51 -8.42
C ASN A 223 14.76 1.89 -9.06
N PRO A 224 13.99 2.04 -10.15
CA PRO A 224 13.57 3.36 -10.64
C PRO A 224 12.83 4.16 -9.57
N VAL A 225 12.67 5.47 -9.80
CA VAL A 225 11.83 6.31 -8.93
C VAL A 225 10.36 5.85 -9.00
N PRO A 226 9.55 6.07 -7.94
CA PRO A 226 8.18 5.54 -7.85
C PRO A 226 7.29 5.89 -9.05
N VAL A 227 7.35 7.13 -9.54
CA VAL A 227 6.56 7.56 -10.70
C VAL A 227 6.88 6.77 -11.98
N GLU A 228 8.15 6.45 -12.21
CA GLU A 228 8.55 5.58 -13.33
C GLU A 228 8.12 4.13 -13.09
N GLY A 229 8.24 3.65 -11.86
CA GLY A 229 7.71 2.34 -11.46
C GLY A 229 6.22 2.19 -11.74
N MET A 230 5.42 3.21 -11.44
CA MET A 230 3.99 3.21 -11.72
C MET A 230 3.70 3.21 -13.23
N LYS A 231 4.44 3.99 -14.04
CA LYS A 231 4.34 3.92 -15.50
C LYS A 231 4.67 2.52 -16.04
N MET A 232 5.73 1.92 -15.53
CA MET A 232 6.13 0.55 -15.89
C MET A 232 5.02 -0.44 -15.53
N PHE A 233 4.44 -0.34 -14.35
CA PHE A 233 3.37 -1.22 -13.89
C PHE A 233 2.12 -1.10 -14.77
N ILE A 234 1.64 0.12 -14.99
CA ILE A 234 0.47 0.39 -15.83
C ILE A 234 0.67 -0.20 -17.24
N ASN A 235 1.80 0.13 -17.88
CA ASN A 235 2.13 -0.38 -19.21
C ASN A 235 2.22 -1.91 -19.24
N SER A 236 2.77 -2.51 -18.18
CA SER A 236 2.87 -3.97 -18.05
C SER A 236 1.49 -4.62 -18.01
N MET A 237 0.54 -4.06 -17.27
CA MET A 237 -0.82 -4.59 -17.16
C MET A 237 -1.63 -4.37 -18.44
N ILE A 238 -1.49 -3.23 -19.10
CA ILE A 238 -2.12 -2.97 -20.42
C ILE A 238 -1.66 -4.00 -21.45
N LYS A 239 -0.35 -4.27 -21.54
CA LYS A 239 0.20 -5.30 -22.45
C LYS A 239 -0.36 -6.69 -22.18
N ARG A 240 -0.87 -6.97 -20.98
CA ARG A 240 -1.49 -8.22 -20.54
C ARG A 240 -3.02 -8.22 -20.63
N GLY A 241 -3.56 -7.22 -21.32
CA GLY A 241 -4.98 -7.12 -21.63
C GLY A 241 -5.86 -6.54 -20.51
N ILE A 242 -5.27 -5.95 -19.47
CA ILE A 242 -6.06 -5.20 -18.49
C ILE A 242 -6.50 -3.87 -19.14
N LYS A 243 -7.80 -3.64 -19.23
CA LYS A 243 -8.38 -2.48 -19.91
C LYS A 243 -8.14 -1.18 -19.12
N ASP A 244 -7.96 -0.06 -19.82
CA ASP A 244 -7.72 1.28 -19.24
C ASP A 244 -8.72 1.64 -18.13
N LYS A 245 -10.01 1.33 -18.32
CA LYS A 245 -11.05 1.58 -17.29
C LYS A 245 -10.77 0.84 -15.98
N TYR A 246 -10.15 -0.35 -16.04
CA TYR A 246 -9.78 -1.14 -14.88
C TYR A 246 -8.49 -0.63 -14.23
N ILE A 247 -7.52 -0.15 -15.03
CA ILE A 247 -6.36 0.57 -14.53
C ILE A 247 -6.82 1.79 -13.72
N LYS A 248 -7.69 2.63 -14.31
CA LYS A 248 -8.25 3.80 -13.61
C LYS A 248 -9.00 3.40 -12.34
N LYS A 249 -9.70 2.28 -12.35
CA LYS A 249 -10.36 1.73 -11.15
C LYS A 249 -9.35 1.47 -10.03
N MET A 250 -8.27 0.74 -10.35
CA MET A 250 -7.28 0.26 -9.37
C MET A 250 -6.28 1.32 -8.92
N CYS A 251 -5.95 2.29 -9.78
CA CYS A 251 -4.96 3.32 -9.45
C CYS A 251 -5.59 4.62 -8.94
N VAL A 252 -6.88 4.87 -9.20
CA VAL A 252 -7.53 6.14 -8.88
C VAL A 252 -8.73 5.94 -7.97
N GLN A 253 -9.74 5.17 -8.42
CA GLN A 253 -11.04 5.11 -7.72
C GLN A 253 -10.99 4.32 -6.42
N ASN A 254 -10.37 3.13 -6.43
CA ASN A 254 -10.27 2.31 -5.23
C ASN A 254 -9.39 2.96 -4.16
N PRO A 255 -8.18 3.47 -4.48
CA PRO A 255 -7.38 4.22 -3.50
C PRO A 255 -8.08 5.48 -2.96
N SER A 256 -8.83 6.23 -3.80
CA SER A 256 -9.56 7.42 -3.34
C SER A 256 -10.55 7.09 -2.23
N LYS A 257 -11.30 5.99 -2.35
CA LYS A 257 -12.25 5.53 -1.33
C LYS A 257 -11.61 5.20 0.02
N LEU A 258 -10.33 4.83 0.01
CA LEU A 258 -9.62 4.49 1.22
C LEU A 258 -9.02 5.72 1.90
N PHE A 259 -8.52 6.66 1.12
CA PHE A 259 -7.64 7.72 1.63
C PHE A 259 -8.20 9.14 1.53
N LEU A 260 -9.21 9.37 0.67
CA LEU A 260 -9.69 10.74 0.39
C LEU A 260 -11.19 10.94 0.65
N ASP A 261 -11.97 9.84 0.74
CA ASP A 261 -13.42 9.87 0.99
C ASP A 261 -13.75 9.78 2.49
#